data_045c7e0a1256d50b2adb02f76e53ea51
#
_entry.id   045c7e0a1256d50b2adb02f76e53ea51
#
_cell.length_a   1.000
_cell.length_b   1.000
_cell.length_c   1.000
_cell.angle_alpha   90.00
_cell.angle_beta   90.00
_cell.angle_gamma   90.00
#
_symmetry.space_group_name_H-M   'P 1'
#
loop_
_entity.id
_entity.type
_entity.pdbx_description
1 polymer ?
#
loop_
_entity_poly.entity_id
_entity_poly.type
_entity_poly.pdbx_seq_one_letter_code
_entity_poly.pdbx_strand_id
1 'polypeptide(L)'
;MKSRMLTKWFRIISLIIMLLGVSIPQAAAEIIHQEKFQMNWNYIKFKDTKVKIKADLLRTSSKDVAYCLSPDLNSPNGDDLSEIGKESDFVYRVLLYGYPQKTPAELGVSTKEEAYYATQLAIWIASKKIEIADSKPENQQVYNLVKHLVEKASKGTEVQETYLNVIPTGKQTVEQNGEYFESNLYRVQSNAVSGVYSVQMEGAPEGVKIINEQGEKKNEFSIEEKFKVMIPKNATSGNFKIRVNAKLQSLQAVTFDGQKRIQNTTALLPRMSEKSSTDIVVRWEFLGSLKIMKVGENREALKGAVFEVVSENGDFRQEITTTENGIATLNKLPIGTYVVKEIQAPEGYVLDPT
;
A
#
# COMPACT_ATOMS: atom_id res chain seq x y z
N MET A 1 11.49 28.97 -8.97
CA MET A 1 11.51 28.57 -7.55
C MET A 1 10.20 28.83 -6.76
N LYS A 2 9.24 29.62 -7.25
CA LYS A 2 7.96 29.92 -6.54
C LYS A 2 6.85 28.86 -6.70
N SER A 3 6.88 28.04 -7.75
CA SER A 3 5.80 27.08 -8.06
C SER A 3 5.83 25.79 -7.21
N ARG A 4 7.01 25.36 -6.75
CA ARG A 4 7.15 24.15 -5.92
C ARG A 4 6.75 24.34 -4.44
N MET A 5 6.68 25.60 -3.98
CA MET A 5 6.31 25.92 -2.59
C MET A 5 4.79 25.89 -2.39
N LEU A 6 4.02 26.33 -3.39
CA LEU A 6 2.54 26.32 -3.32
C LEU A 6 1.95 24.90 -3.28
N THR A 7 2.53 23.94 -4.01
CA THR A 7 2.07 22.54 -4.00
C THR A 7 2.32 21.84 -2.67
N LYS A 8 3.39 22.19 -1.95
CA LYS A 8 3.65 21.65 -0.60
C LYS A 8 2.68 22.20 0.44
N TRP A 9 2.31 23.48 0.34
CA TRP A 9 1.34 24.09 1.26
C TRP A 9 -0.08 23.56 1.08
N PHE A 10 -0.50 23.27 -0.15
CA PHE A 10 -1.80 22.67 -0.40
C PHE A 10 -1.93 21.24 0.18
N ARG A 11 -0.85 20.45 0.13
CA ARG A 11 -0.80 19.11 0.76
C ARG A 11 -0.79 19.18 2.30
N ILE A 12 -0.15 20.18 2.89
CA ILE A 12 -0.11 20.38 4.34
C ILE A 12 -1.47 20.87 4.87
N ILE A 13 -2.19 21.71 4.12
CA ILE A 13 -3.53 22.18 4.51
C ILE A 13 -4.55 21.02 4.45
N SER A 14 -4.45 20.12 3.47
CA SER A 14 -5.28 18.90 3.42
C SER A 14 -5.02 17.97 4.61
N LEU A 15 -3.77 17.86 5.05
CA LEU A 15 -3.39 17.03 6.20
C LEU A 15 -3.88 17.62 7.54
N ILE A 16 -3.86 18.94 7.69
CA ILE A 16 -4.31 19.64 8.92
C ILE A 16 -5.84 19.54 9.08
N ILE A 17 -6.60 19.52 7.99
CA ILE A 17 -8.06 19.32 8.04
C ILE A 17 -8.43 17.90 8.51
N MET A 18 -7.58 16.90 8.23
CA MET A 18 -7.76 15.52 8.72
C MET A 18 -7.55 15.38 10.24
N LEU A 19 -6.69 16.20 10.84
CA LEU A 19 -6.39 16.18 12.28
C LEU A 19 -7.52 16.77 13.15
N LEU A 20 -8.49 17.46 12.56
CA LEU A 20 -9.59 18.12 13.30
C LEU A 20 -10.82 17.24 13.52
N GLY A 21 -10.75 15.95 13.25
CA GLY A 21 -11.80 15.00 13.68
C GLY A 21 -13.19 15.30 13.12
N VAL A 22 -13.29 15.86 11.90
CA VAL A 22 -14.60 16.00 11.24
C VAL A 22 -15.04 14.61 10.83
N SER A 23 -15.90 13.99 11.62
CA SER A 23 -16.66 12.82 11.21
C SER A 23 -17.51 13.24 10.00
N ILE A 24 -17.09 12.86 8.80
CA ILE A 24 -17.93 13.01 7.61
C ILE A 24 -19.11 12.07 7.84
N PRO A 25 -20.34 12.58 7.93
CA PRO A 25 -21.50 11.72 8.09
C PRO A 25 -21.55 10.73 6.94
N GLN A 26 -21.69 9.45 7.29
CA GLN A 26 -21.90 8.38 6.34
C GLN A 26 -23.26 8.59 5.67
N ALA A 27 -23.27 8.59 4.34
CA ALA A 27 -24.45 8.59 3.48
C ALA A 27 -25.50 9.67 3.79
N ALA A 28 -25.14 10.93 3.63
CA ALA A 28 -26.16 11.95 3.37
C ALA A 28 -26.63 11.81 1.91
N ALA A 29 -27.93 12.01 1.69
CA ALA A 29 -28.43 12.14 0.34
C ALA A 29 -27.70 13.31 -0.38
N GLU A 30 -27.35 13.09 -1.65
CA GLU A 30 -26.64 14.09 -2.47
C GLU A 30 -27.62 14.76 -3.43
N ILE A 31 -27.65 16.09 -3.42
CA ILE A 31 -28.41 16.83 -4.43
C ILE A 31 -27.55 16.88 -5.69
N ILE A 32 -28.07 16.32 -6.77
CA ILE A 32 -27.40 16.29 -8.06
C ILE A 32 -27.96 17.39 -8.96
N HIS A 33 -27.08 18.25 -9.44
CA HIS A 33 -27.41 19.39 -10.31
C HIS A 33 -26.83 19.21 -11.71
N GLN A 34 -27.58 19.68 -12.72
CA GLN A 34 -27.03 19.88 -14.06
C GLN A 34 -26.23 21.18 -14.09
N GLU A 35 -25.00 21.12 -14.56
CA GLU A 35 -24.20 22.30 -14.89
C GLU A 35 -24.49 22.72 -16.33
N LYS A 36 -24.89 23.99 -16.54
CA LYS A 36 -25.05 24.53 -17.88
C LYS A 36 -23.68 24.58 -18.54
N PHE A 37 -23.53 23.89 -19.65
CA PHE A 37 -22.34 23.99 -20.42
C PHE A 37 -22.60 23.97 -21.92
N GLN A 38 -21.78 24.75 -22.64
CA GLN A 38 -21.91 24.87 -24.09
C GLN A 38 -21.17 23.71 -24.73
N MET A 39 -21.89 22.65 -25.01
CA MET A 39 -21.34 21.47 -25.67
C MET A 39 -21.83 21.39 -27.12
N ASN A 40 -20.92 21.19 -28.01
CA ASN A 40 -21.26 20.78 -29.36
C ASN A 40 -21.52 19.28 -29.37
N TRP A 41 -22.79 18.88 -29.35
CA TRP A 41 -23.21 17.46 -29.30
C TRP A 41 -22.85 16.66 -30.57
N ASN A 42 -21.98 17.14 -31.42
CA ASN A 42 -21.57 16.47 -32.65
C ASN A 42 -20.36 15.56 -32.49
N TYR A 43 -20.14 14.99 -31.33
CA TYR A 43 -18.98 14.13 -31.13
C TYR A 43 -19.23 12.68 -31.58
N ILE A 44 -20.35 12.13 -31.20
CA ILE A 44 -20.68 10.73 -31.49
C ILE A 44 -22.19 10.61 -31.76
N LYS A 45 -22.55 9.84 -32.79
CA LYS A 45 -23.92 9.47 -33.16
C LYS A 45 -24.12 7.97 -33.02
N PHE A 46 -25.39 7.54 -32.89
CA PHE A 46 -25.71 6.13 -33.11
C PHE A 46 -25.48 5.76 -34.56
N LYS A 47 -24.97 4.57 -34.77
CA LYS A 47 -24.69 4.01 -36.09
C LYS A 47 -25.91 4.12 -37.01
N ASP A 48 -25.65 4.56 -38.24
CA ASP A 48 -26.67 4.66 -39.30
C ASP A 48 -27.88 5.56 -38.98
N THR A 49 -27.81 6.38 -37.94
CA THR A 49 -28.86 7.33 -37.56
C THR A 49 -28.36 8.75 -37.56
N LYS A 50 -29.29 9.73 -37.53
CA LYS A 50 -28.99 11.14 -37.24
C LYS A 50 -29.02 11.48 -35.76
N VAL A 51 -29.29 10.49 -34.89
CA VAL A 51 -29.44 10.66 -33.45
C VAL A 51 -28.07 10.87 -32.81
N LYS A 52 -27.91 12.00 -32.16
CA LYS A 52 -26.71 12.34 -31.40
C LYS A 52 -26.82 11.70 -30.01
N ILE A 53 -25.73 11.08 -29.53
CA ILE A 53 -25.64 10.66 -28.14
C ILE A 53 -25.37 11.88 -27.29
N LYS A 54 -26.31 12.27 -26.44
CA LYS A 54 -26.18 13.43 -25.55
C LYS A 54 -25.81 12.98 -24.14
N ALA A 55 -25.15 13.85 -23.41
CA ALA A 55 -24.86 13.68 -21.99
C ALA A 55 -25.01 15.02 -21.28
N ASP A 56 -25.51 15.01 -20.07
CA ASP A 56 -25.59 16.22 -19.22
C ASP A 56 -24.43 16.22 -18.25
N LEU A 57 -23.79 17.36 -18.05
CA LEU A 57 -22.75 17.51 -17.04
C LEU A 57 -23.43 17.63 -15.67
N LEU A 58 -23.10 16.68 -14.79
CA LEU A 58 -23.67 16.60 -13.46
C LEU A 58 -22.64 16.91 -12.38
N ARG A 59 -23.14 17.53 -11.29
CA ARG A 59 -22.35 17.73 -10.08
C ARG A 59 -23.16 17.41 -8.84
N THR A 60 -22.47 16.90 -7.84
CA THR A 60 -23.00 16.76 -6.48
C THR A 60 -23.11 18.13 -5.79
N SER A 61 -23.81 18.20 -4.68
CA SER A 61 -23.84 19.37 -3.79
C SER A 61 -22.44 19.79 -3.32
N SER A 62 -21.54 18.84 -3.18
CA SER A 62 -20.11 19.04 -2.85
C SER A 62 -19.25 19.47 -4.06
N LYS A 63 -19.87 19.66 -5.22
CA LYS A 63 -19.23 20.02 -6.51
C LYS A 63 -18.37 18.93 -7.17
N ASP A 64 -18.44 17.70 -6.69
CA ASP A 64 -17.81 16.58 -7.37
C ASP A 64 -18.52 16.28 -8.69
N VAL A 65 -17.77 15.80 -9.67
CA VAL A 65 -18.34 15.43 -10.97
C VAL A 65 -19.12 14.12 -10.82
N ALA A 66 -20.37 14.13 -11.26
CA ALA A 66 -21.23 12.96 -11.30
C ALA A 66 -21.54 12.55 -12.75
N TYR A 67 -21.91 11.31 -12.95
CA TYR A 67 -22.20 10.68 -14.23
C TYR A 67 -23.49 9.90 -14.20
N CYS A 68 -24.20 9.93 -15.31
CA CYS A 68 -25.41 9.17 -15.54
C CYS A 68 -25.15 7.70 -15.79
N LEU A 69 -26.02 6.81 -15.28
CA LEU A 69 -25.89 5.36 -15.48
C LEU A 69 -26.86 4.76 -16.50
N SER A 70 -27.87 5.49 -16.94
CA SER A 70 -28.91 5.00 -17.87
C SER A 70 -29.28 6.06 -18.91
N PRO A 71 -28.78 5.95 -20.16
CA PRO A 71 -28.94 6.98 -21.18
C PRO A 71 -30.38 7.19 -21.67
N ASP A 72 -31.29 6.29 -21.33
CA ASP A 72 -32.71 6.27 -21.71
C ASP A 72 -33.64 6.96 -20.69
N LEU A 73 -33.09 7.37 -19.52
CA LEU A 73 -33.83 8.06 -18.46
C LEU A 73 -33.41 9.54 -18.36
N ASN A 74 -34.25 10.35 -17.71
CA ASN A 74 -33.94 11.75 -17.49
C ASN A 74 -32.78 11.92 -16.50
N SER A 75 -31.89 12.89 -16.79
CA SER A 75 -30.84 13.28 -15.85
C SER A 75 -31.42 14.03 -14.65
N PRO A 76 -30.92 13.83 -13.42
CA PRO A 76 -31.33 14.61 -12.25
C PRO A 76 -30.94 16.08 -12.40
N ASN A 77 -31.77 16.97 -11.84
CA ASN A 77 -31.50 18.40 -11.81
C ASN A 77 -32.09 19.08 -10.58
N GLY A 78 -31.39 19.03 -9.48
CA GLY A 78 -31.85 19.50 -8.18
C GLY A 78 -32.57 18.40 -7.37
N ASP A 79 -32.44 17.16 -7.83
CA ASP A 79 -33.02 16.01 -7.16
C ASP A 79 -32.11 15.53 -6.02
N ASP A 80 -32.76 15.20 -4.88
CA ASP A 80 -32.12 14.66 -3.71
C ASP A 80 -32.09 13.13 -3.82
N LEU A 81 -30.90 12.57 -4.06
CA LEU A 81 -30.68 11.17 -4.37
C LEU A 81 -29.99 10.44 -3.22
N SER A 82 -30.57 9.35 -2.77
CA SER A 82 -29.97 8.51 -1.72
C SER A 82 -28.84 7.64 -2.25
N GLU A 83 -27.79 7.48 -1.47
CA GLU A 83 -26.73 6.52 -1.76
C GLU A 83 -27.25 5.09 -1.62
N ILE A 84 -27.03 4.25 -2.62
CA ILE A 84 -27.48 2.85 -2.66
C ILE A 84 -26.35 1.82 -2.78
N GLY A 85 -25.11 2.27 -2.82
CA GLY A 85 -23.97 1.37 -2.87
C GLY A 85 -22.85 1.80 -3.80
N LYS A 86 -22.12 0.84 -4.28
CA LYS A 86 -20.94 1.03 -5.17
C LYS A 86 -21.20 0.45 -6.54
N GLU A 87 -20.62 1.09 -7.55
CA GLU A 87 -20.55 0.55 -8.90
C GLU A 87 -19.56 -0.62 -9.02
N SER A 88 -19.57 -1.25 -10.18
CA SER A 88 -18.58 -2.28 -10.52
C SER A 88 -17.17 -1.71 -10.56
N ASP A 89 -16.15 -2.57 -10.34
CA ASP A 89 -14.75 -2.16 -10.49
C ASP A 89 -14.43 -1.71 -11.92
N PHE A 90 -15.17 -2.12 -12.91
CA PHE A 90 -15.00 -1.63 -14.27
C PHE A 90 -15.40 -0.14 -14.38
N VAL A 91 -16.58 0.23 -13.87
CA VAL A 91 -17.02 1.64 -13.81
C VAL A 91 -16.08 2.45 -12.92
N TYR A 92 -15.70 1.93 -11.78
CA TYR A 92 -14.72 2.56 -10.89
C TYR A 92 -13.41 2.91 -11.64
N ARG A 93 -12.86 1.97 -12.41
CA ARG A 93 -11.64 2.23 -13.19
C ARG A 93 -11.84 3.24 -14.31
N VAL A 94 -13.02 3.27 -14.95
CA VAL A 94 -13.32 4.35 -15.92
C VAL A 94 -13.31 5.70 -15.25
N LEU A 95 -13.93 5.84 -14.07
CA LEU A 95 -13.91 7.07 -13.28
C LEU A 95 -12.50 7.46 -12.84
N LEU A 96 -11.70 6.47 -12.41
CA LEU A 96 -10.33 6.68 -11.95
C LEU A 96 -9.39 7.17 -13.08
N TYR A 97 -9.58 6.67 -14.29
CA TYR A 97 -8.76 7.03 -15.47
C TYR A 97 -9.32 8.19 -16.30
N GLY A 98 -10.58 8.54 -16.09
CA GLY A 98 -11.29 9.58 -16.81
C GLY A 98 -11.24 10.96 -16.13
N TYR A 99 -12.09 11.85 -16.62
CA TYR A 99 -12.28 13.17 -16.04
C TYR A 99 -13.16 13.06 -14.75
N PRO A 100 -12.92 13.83 -13.70
CA PRO A 100 -11.92 14.90 -13.53
C PRO A 100 -10.59 14.41 -12.95
N GLN A 101 -10.39 13.10 -12.73
CA GLN A 101 -9.15 12.56 -12.17
C GLN A 101 -7.95 12.80 -13.08
N LYS A 102 -8.24 12.91 -14.38
CA LYS A 102 -7.28 13.32 -15.40
C LYS A 102 -7.76 14.61 -16.06
N THR A 103 -6.82 15.51 -16.30
CA THR A 103 -7.08 16.76 -17.04
C THR A 103 -7.37 16.48 -18.53
N PRO A 104 -8.05 17.37 -19.25
CA PRO A 104 -8.25 17.22 -20.69
C PRO A 104 -6.95 16.97 -21.46
N ALA A 105 -5.88 17.69 -21.10
CA ALA A 105 -4.56 17.53 -21.73
C ALA A 105 -3.96 16.14 -21.51
N GLU A 106 -4.06 15.56 -20.28
CA GLU A 106 -3.63 14.19 -20.00
C GLU A 106 -4.46 13.14 -20.75
N LEU A 107 -5.73 13.49 -21.07
CA LEU A 107 -6.65 12.64 -21.82
C LEU A 107 -6.53 12.81 -23.34
N GLY A 108 -5.70 13.76 -23.82
CA GLY A 108 -5.48 14.00 -25.24
C GLY A 108 -6.66 14.68 -25.96
N VAL A 109 -7.47 15.43 -25.23
CA VAL A 109 -8.59 16.23 -25.76
C VAL A 109 -8.45 17.70 -25.38
N SER A 110 -9.19 18.58 -26.07
CA SER A 110 -8.98 20.04 -25.97
C SER A 110 -9.72 20.68 -24.81
N THR A 111 -10.88 20.13 -24.42
CA THR A 111 -11.78 20.78 -23.47
C THR A 111 -12.23 19.81 -22.35
N LYS A 112 -12.67 20.38 -21.23
CA LYS A 112 -13.25 19.58 -20.13
C LYS A 112 -14.56 18.90 -20.58
N GLU A 113 -15.27 19.50 -21.49
CA GLU A 113 -16.50 18.99 -22.07
C GLU A 113 -16.24 17.71 -22.86
N GLU A 114 -15.23 17.72 -23.71
CA GLU A 114 -14.79 16.52 -24.46
C GLU A 114 -14.34 15.39 -23.51
N ALA A 115 -13.56 15.75 -22.49
CA ALA A 115 -13.08 14.79 -21.48
C ALA A 115 -14.25 14.18 -20.69
N TYR A 116 -15.18 15.02 -20.21
CA TYR A 116 -16.38 14.58 -19.51
C TYR A 116 -17.24 13.65 -20.38
N TYR A 117 -17.54 14.10 -21.61
CA TYR A 117 -18.37 13.35 -22.54
C TYR A 117 -17.78 11.95 -22.86
N ALA A 118 -16.47 11.90 -23.12
CA ALA A 118 -15.81 10.62 -23.37
C ALA A 118 -15.87 9.68 -22.15
N THR A 119 -15.70 10.25 -20.94
CA THR A 119 -15.80 9.48 -19.69
C THR A 119 -17.23 8.96 -19.49
N GLN A 120 -18.25 9.81 -19.74
CA GLN A 120 -19.66 9.40 -19.64
C GLN A 120 -20.00 8.23 -20.58
N LEU A 121 -19.55 8.28 -21.84
CA LEU A 121 -19.78 7.19 -22.78
C LEU A 121 -19.05 5.91 -22.36
N ALA A 122 -17.83 6.03 -21.88
CA ALA A 122 -17.07 4.89 -21.37
C ALA A 122 -17.76 4.24 -20.17
N ILE A 123 -18.41 5.03 -19.29
CA ILE A 123 -19.22 4.52 -18.18
C ILE A 123 -20.44 3.73 -18.70
N TRP A 124 -21.17 4.25 -19.68
CA TRP A 124 -22.32 3.52 -20.25
C TRP A 124 -21.90 2.24 -20.93
N ILE A 125 -20.74 2.19 -21.60
CA ILE A 125 -20.16 0.96 -22.15
C ILE A 125 -19.78 -0.01 -21.04
N ALA A 126 -19.09 0.45 -19.99
CA ALA A 126 -18.71 -0.38 -18.84
C ALA A 126 -19.94 -0.96 -18.11
N SER A 127 -21.03 -0.19 -18.06
CA SER A 127 -22.33 -0.61 -17.49
C SER A 127 -23.19 -1.41 -18.46
N LYS A 128 -22.70 -1.73 -19.66
CA LYS A 128 -23.41 -2.48 -20.72
C LYS A 128 -24.73 -1.82 -21.15
N LYS A 129 -24.80 -0.50 -21.16
CA LYS A 129 -25.97 0.26 -21.61
C LYS A 129 -25.89 0.62 -23.09
N ILE A 130 -24.68 0.78 -23.61
CA ILE A 130 -24.41 0.97 -25.05
C ILE A 130 -23.19 0.13 -25.45
N GLU A 131 -23.05 -0.14 -26.73
CA GLU A 131 -21.85 -0.76 -27.29
C GLU A 131 -21.07 0.25 -28.14
N ILE A 132 -19.75 0.17 -28.11
CA ILE A 132 -18.90 1.06 -28.93
C ILE A 132 -19.16 0.88 -30.44
N ALA A 133 -19.55 -0.35 -30.85
CA ALA A 133 -19.89 -0.67 -32.22
C ALA A 133 -21.14 0.07 -32.73
N ASP A 134 -22.01 0.50 -31.82
CA ASP A 134 -23.21 1.31 -32.13
C ASP A 134 -22.92 2.79 -32.33
N SER A 135 -21.64 3.19 -32.22
CA SER A 135 -21.22 4.57 -32.25
C SER A 135 -20.55 4.92 -33.58
N LYS A 136 -20.89 6.09 -34.11
CA LYS A 136 -20.24 6.67 -35.29
C LYS A 136 -19.51 7.96 -34.89
N PRO A 137 -18.18 8.04 -35.05
CA PRO A 137 -17.42 9.21 -34.65
C PRO A 137 -17.69 10.41 -35.57
N GLU A 138 -17.96 11.57 -34.98
CA GLU A 138 -17.92 12.87 -35.59
C GLU A 138 -16.69 13.68 -35.12
N ASN A 139 -16.18 13.34 -33.93
CA ASN A 139 -14.89 13.78 -33.41
C ASN A 139 -14.03 12.56 -33.12
N GLN A 140 -12.96 12.39 -33.90
CA GLN A 140 -12.10 11.21 -33.79
C GLN A 140 -11.31 11.17 -32.49
N GLN A 141 -10.90 12.31 -31.93
CA GLN A 141 -10.15 12.37 -30.68
C GLN A 141 -11.02 11.89 -29.52
N VAL A 142 -12.24 12.40 -29.40
CA VAL A 142 -13.20 11.98 -28.38
C VAL A 142 -13.51 10.49 -28.51
N TYR A 143 -13.73 10.00 -29.73
CA TYR A 143 -14.00 8.57 -29.96
C TYR A 143 -12.82 7.69 -29.56
N ASN A 144 -11.60 8.09 -29.89
CA ASN A 144 -10.40 7.37 -29.50
C ASN A 144 -10.21 7.36 -27.98
N LEU A 145 -10.54 8.46 -27.30
CA LEU A 145 -10.52 8.52 -25.84
C LEU A 145 -11.52 7.56 -25.21
N VAL A 146 -12.76 7.48 -25.73
CA VAL A 146 -13.75 6.50 -25.24
C VAL A 146 -13.19 5.09 -25.33
N LYS A 147 -12.65 4.70 -26.49
CA LYS A 147 -12.03 3.37 -26.67
C LYS A 147 -10.89 3.13 -25.70
N HIS A 148 -10.01 4.11 -25.55
CA HIS A 148 -8.86 4.02 -24.66
C HIS A 148 -9.29 3.82 -23.21
N LEU A 149 -10.27 4.59 -22.72
CA LEU A 149 -10.79 4.47 -21.35
C LEU A 149 -11.40 3.09 -21.10
N VAL A 150 -12.23 2.61 -22.01
CA VAL A 150 -12.86 1.28 -21.92
C VAL A 150 -11.80 0.18 -21.91
N GLU A 151 -10.86 0.22 -22.84
CA GLU A 151 -9.80 -0.78 -22.93
C GLU A 151 -8.91 -0.78 -21.70
N LYS A 152 -8.45 0.39 -21.25
CA LYS A 152 -7.62 0.54 -20.06
C LYS A 152 -8.35 0.05 -18.81
N ALA A 153 -9.61 0.45 -18.62
CA ALA A 153 -10.41 0.04 -17.47
C ALA A 153 -10.72 -1.46 -17.46
N SER A 154 -10.91 -2.08 -18.63
CA SER A 154 -11.14 -3.53 -18.72
C SER A 154 -9.91 -4.36 -18.36
N LYS A 155 -8.71 -3.85 -18.62
CA LYS A 155 -7.43 -4.50 -18.31
C LYS A 155 -6.86 -4.11 -16.93
N GLY A 156 -7.39 -3.07 -16.32
CA GLY A 156 -6.95 -2.57 -15.01
C GLY A 156 -7.21 -3.58 -13.89
N THR A 157 -6.42 -3.50 -12.84
CA THR A 157 -6.49 -4.36 -11.65
C THR A 157 -6.86 -3.60 -10.39
N GLU A 158 -7.03 -2.29 -10.48
CA GLU A 158 -7.41 -1.45 -9.36
C GLU A 158 -8.80 -1.84 -8.84
N VAL A 159 -8.87 -1.94 -7.53
CA VAL A 159 -10.09 -2.27 -6.78
C VAL A 159 -10.48 -1.11 -5.88
N GLN A 160 -11.77 -0.90 -5.68
CA GLN A 160 -12.28 0.16 -4.81
C GLN A 160 -12.39 -0.26 -3.34
N GLU A 161 -12.30 -1.57 -3.05
CA GLU A 161 -12.20 -2.02 -1.66
C GLU A 161 -10.85 -1.61 -1.07
N THR A 162 -10.87 -0.88 0.06
CA THR A 162 -9.66 -0.41 0.72
C THR A 162 -8.92 -1.59 1.33
N TYR A 163 -7.63 -1.70 1.06
CA TYR A 163 -6.75 -2.69 1.67
C TYR A 163 -5.60 -2.04 2.44
N LEU A 164 -5.02 -2.80 3.36
CA LEU A 164 -3.84 -2.46 4.13
C LEU A 164 -2.90 -3.66 4.13
N ASN A 165 -1.72 -3.49 3.57
CA ASN A 165 -0.61 -4.41 3.70
C ASN A 165 0.58 -3.70 4.34
N VAL A 166 1.41 -4.44 5.07
CA VAL A 166 2.67 -3.92 5.61
C VAL A 166 3.81 -4.75 5.02
N ILE A 167 4.82 -4.09 4.49
CA ILE A 167 5.95 -4.73 3.81
C ILE A 167 7.25 -4.33 4.50
N PRO A 168 8.15 -5.29 4.77
CA PRO A 168 8.05 -6.73 4.49
C PRO A 168 7.06 -7.45 5.41
N THR A 169 6.47 -8.54 4.92
CA THR A 169 5.51 -9.37 5.66
C THR A 169 6.19 -10.54 6.36
N GLY A 170 5.48 -11.16 7.30
CA GLY A 170 5.90 -12.40 7.97
C GLY A 170 6.99 -12.19 9.01
N LYS A 171 7.82 -13.22 9.19
CA LYS A 171 8.89 -13.24 10.19
C LYS A 171 10.12 -12.51 9.67
N GLN A 172 10.54 -11.49 10.38
CA GLN A 172 11.74 -10.70 10.07
C GLN A 172 12.80 -10.88 11.14
N THR A 173 14.05 -11.08 10.71
CA THR A 173 15.22 -11.02 11.58
C THR A 173 15.78 -9.62 11.60
N VAL A 174 16.32 -9.22 12.75
CA VAL A 174 16.92 -7.92 12.96
C VAL A 174 18.45 -8.01 12.87
N GLU A 175 19.09 -6.91 12.52
CA GLU A 175 20.55 -6.79 12.47
C GLU A 175 21.05 -5.95 13.64
N GLN A 176 22.23 -6.29 14.17
CA GLN A 176 22.85 -5.48 15.23
C GLN A 176 23.43 -4.19 14.64
N ASN A 177 23.03 -3.08 15.22
CA ASN A 177 23.58 -1.75 14.91
C ASN A 177 23.84 -0.99 16.21
N GLY A 178 25.10 -0.91 16.61
CA GLY A 178 25.51 -0.26 17.86
C GLY A 178 24.89 -0.88 19.10
N GLU A 179 24.12 -0.09 19.86
CA GLU A 179 23.45 -0.48 21.11
C GLU A 179 22.06 -1.09 20.89
N TYR A 180 21.63 -1.25 19.64
CA TYR A 180 20.33 -1.77 19.28
C TYR A 180 20.42 -2.87 18.21
N PHE A 181 19.39 -3.71 18.17
CA PHE A 181 19.06 -4.46 16.98
C PHE A 181 18.00 -3.68 16.21
N GLU A 182 18.22 -3.50 14.92
CA GLU A 182 17.32 -2.78 14.02
C GLU A 182 16.54 -3.74 13.13
N SER A 183 15.24 -3.53 13.02
CA SER A 183 14.44 -4.23 12.03
C SER A 183 14.65 -3.67 10.62
N ASN A 184 14.16 -4.39 9.64
CA ASN A 184 13.95 -3.83 8.32
C ASN A 184 13.06 -2.57 8.40
N LEU A 185 13.15 -1.74 7.38
CA LEU A 185 12.28 -0.59 7.21
C LEU A 185 10.91 -1.06 6.70
N TYR A 186 9.89 -0.92 7.53
CA TYR A 186 8.50 -1.26 7.18
C TYR A 186 7.82 -0.09 6.49
N ARG A 187 6.97 -0.42 5.53
CA ARG A 187 6.08 0.55 4.85
C ARG A 187 4.67 0.00 4.74
N VAL A 188 3.70 0.88 4.76
CA VAL A 188 2.30 0.57 4.44
C VAL A 188 2.10 0.58 2.92
N GLN A 189 1.36 -0.38 2.42
CA GLN A 189 0.88 -0.44 1.05
C GLN A 189 -0.65 -0.49 1.06
N SER A 190 -1.28 0.43 0.34
CA SER A 190 -2.73 0.56 0.25
C SER A 190 -3.11 1.21 -1.09
N ASN A 191 -4.40 1.09 -1.48
CA ASN A 191 -5.00 1.90 -2.55
C ASN A 191 -5.60 3.22 -2.02
N ALA A 192 -5.35 3.56 -0.76
CA ALA A 192 -5.79 4.84 -0.19
C ALA A 192 -5.03 6.01 -0.82
N VAL A 193 -5.73 7.12 -1.01
CA VAL A 193 -5.16 8.39 -1.52
C VAL A 193 -4.55 9.23 -0.40
N SER A 194 -4.96 8.97 0.84
CA SER A 194 -4.40 9.56 2.06
C SER A 194 -4.76 8.72 3.28
N GLY A 195 -4.09 8.97 4.38
CA GLY A 195 -4.40 8.32 5.65
C GLY A 195 -3.26 8.40 6.65
N VAL A 196 -3.56 7.91 7.83
CA VAL A 196 -2.60 7.75 8.94
C VAL A 196 -2.67 6.34 9.46
N TYR A 197 -1.56 5.86 10.00
CA TYR A 197 -1.53 4.58 10.70
C TYR A 197 -0.77 4.69 12.02
N SER A 198 -1.20 3.89 12.99
CA SER A 198 -0.51 3.71 14.26
C SER A 198 0.12 2.33 14.32
N VAL A 199 1.26 2.24 15.01
CA VAL A 199 2.01 1.01 15.21
C VAL A 199 2.00 0.66 16.68
N GLN A 200 1.58 -0.55 17.00
CA GLN A 200 1.57 -1.12 18.34
C GLN A 200 2.40 -2.40 18.38
N MET A 201 3.03 -2.67 19.49
CA MET A 201 3.85 -3.86 19.72
C MET A 201 3.20 -4.72 20.79
N GLU A 202 2.99 -5.99 20.48
CA GLU A 202 2.40 -6.98 21.40
C GLU A 202 3.48 -7.94 21.88
N GLY A 203 3.80 -7.90 23.18
CA GLY A 203 4.81 -8.76 23.77
C GLY A 203 6.26 -8.28 23.58
N ALA A 204 6.45 -7.02 23.20
CA ALA A 204 7.79 -6.45 23.05
C ALA A 204 8.46 -6.26 24.42
N PRO A 205 9.78 -6.50 24.55
CA PRO A 205 10.51 -6.25 25.79
C PRO A 205 10.63 -4.75 26.09
N GLU A 206 10.96 -4.45 27.34
CA GLU A 206 11.19 -3.08 27.77
C GLU A 206 12.29 -2.39 26.93
N GLY A 207 12.12 -1.10 26.67
CA GLY A 207 13.09 -0.28 25.94
C GLY A 207 13.02 -0.39 24.42
N VAL A 208 12.16 -1.23 23.85
CA VAL A 208 11.92 -1.27 22.40
C VAL A 208 11.28 0.04 21.94
N LYS A 209 11.73 0.55 20.81
CA LYS A 209 11.28 1.82 20.25
C LYS A 209 10.82 1.63 18.81
N ILE A 210 9.83 2.41 18.41
CA ILE A 210 9.44 2.60 17.01
C ILE A 210 9.98 3.96 16.59
N ILE A 211 10.66 4.00 15.45
CA ILE A 211 11.25 5.23 14.89
C ILE A 211 10.85 5.39 13.42
N ASN A 212 10.87 6.62 12.94
CA ASN A 212 10.76 6.92 11.50
C ASN A 212 12.12 6.78 10.79
N GLU A 213 12.17 7.10 9.49
CA GLU A 213 13.41 7.06 8.69
C GLU A 213 14.47 8.07 9.18
N GLN A 214 14.07 9.11 9.88
CA GLN A 214 14.94 10.14 10.46
C GLN A 214 15.47 9.77 11.85
N GLY A 215 15.04 8.63 12.41
CA GLY A 215 15.43 8.17 13.74
C GLY A 215 14.59 8.76 14.89
N GLU A 216 13.53 9.48 14.59
CA GLU A 216 12.65 10.09 15.58
C GLU A 216 11.67 9.05 16.14
N LYS A 217 11.53 8.99 17.46
CA LYS A 217 10.55 8.12 18.12
C LYS A 217 9.13 8.61 17.85
N LYS A 218 8.33 7.75 17.23
CA LYS A 218 6.92 8.07 16.96
C LYS A 218 6.10 6.77 16.79
N ASN A 219 4.79 6.86 17.05
CA ASN A 219 3.86 5.72 16.98
C ASN A 219 2.77 5.93 15.92
N GLU A 220 2.64 7.13 15.40
CA GLU A 220 1.65 7.49 14.37
C GLU A 220 2.35 8.08 13.15
N PHE A 221 1.96 7.65 11.97
CA PHE A 221 2.62 7.92 10.70
C PHE A 221 1.60 8.24 9.63
N SER A 222 1.96 9.06 8.65
CA SER A 222 1.22 9.12 7.38
C SER A 222 1.46 7.84 6.57
N ILE A 223 0.57 7.51 5.64
CA ILE A 223 0.71 6.28 4.82
C ILE A 223 1.97 6.28 3.94
N GLU A 224 2.58 7.44 3.70
CA GLU A 224 3.82 7.56 2.91
C GLU A 224 5.07 7.36 3.77
N GLU A 225 4.97 7.52 5.09
CA GLU A 225 6.10 7.36 6.01
C GLU A 225 6.37 5.87 6.27
N LYS A 226 7.60 5.59 6.65
CA LYS A 226 8.07 4.26 7.00
C LYS A 226 8.53 4.24 8.46
N PHE A 227 8.59 3.06 9.03
CA PHE A 227 9.05 2.88 10.39
C PHE A 227 10.04 1.73 10.54
N LYS A 228 10.85 1.79 11.57
CA LYS A 228 11.72 0.72 12.06
C LYS A 228 11.42 0.44 13.52
N VAL A 229 11.80 -0.74 13.95
CA VAL A 229 11.82 -1.14 15.36
C VAL A 229 13.26 -1.25 15.82
N MET A 230 13.55 -0.64 16.98
CA MET A 230 14.83 -0.65 17.66
C MET A 230 14.70 -1.46 18.94
N ILE A 231 15.41 -2.56 19.04
CA ILE A 231 15.39 -3.46 20.21
C ILE A 231 16.73 -3.25 20.96
N PRO A 232 16.73 -2.92 22.27
CA PRO A 232 17.95 -2.77 23.03
C PRO A 232 18.78 -4.06 23.00
N LYS A 233 20.09 -3.97 22.83
CA LYS A 233 20.98 -5.13 22.76
C LYS A 233 21.05 -5.99 24.04
N ASN A 234 20.57 -5.45 25.19
CA ASN A 234 20.47 -6.19 26.44
C ASN A 234 19.13 -6.95 26.59
N ALA A 235 18.21 -6.84 25.65
CA ALA A 235 16.98 -7.62 25.65
C ALA A 235 17.30 -9.08 25.33
N THR A 236 16.78 -10.04 26.09
CA THR A 236 16.95 -11.47 25.84
C THR A 236 16.37 -11.84 24.47
N SER A 237 16.96 -12.81 23.78
CA SER A 237 16.46 -13.32 22.49
C SER A 237 14.97 -13.65 22.55
N GLY A 238 14.24 -13.33 21.49
CA GLY A 238 12.81 -13.53 21.48
C GLY A 238 12.11 -13.09 20.21
N ASN A 239 10.81 -12.92 20.31
CA ASN A 239 9.99 -12.36 19.24
C ASN A 239 8.78 -11.62 19.83
N PHE A 240 8.22 -10.71 19.04
CA PHE A 240 6.97 -10.03 19.35
C PHE A 240 6.20 -9.71 18.06
N LYS A 241 4.94 -9.39 18.19
CA LYS A 241 4.08 -9.02 17.06
C LYS A 241 3.97 -7.50 16.93
N ILE A 242 3.85 -7.05 15.70
CA ILE A 242 3.49 -5.67 15.37
C ILE A 242 2.05 -5.66 14.85
N ARG A 243 1.24 -4.80 15.43
CA ARG A 243 -0.08 -4.45 14.95
C ARG A 243 -0.05 -3.07 14.34
N VAL A 244 -0.53 -2.94 13.10
CA VAL A 244 -0.71 -1.66 12.41
C VAL A 244 -2.19 -1.41 12.28
N ASN A 245 -2.67 -0.29 12.81
CA ASN A 245 -4.05 0.17 12.69
C ASN A 245 -4.06 1.44 11.85
N ALA A 246 -4.86 1.49 10.80
CA ALA A 246 -4.87 2.59 9.86
C ALA A 246 -6.28 3.16 9.65
N LYS A 247 -6.33 4.50 9.55
CA LYS A 247 -7.49 5.25 9.07
C LYS A 247 -7.14 5.73 7.66
N LEU A 248 -7.82 5.16 6.68
CA LEU A 248 -7.48 5.29 5.26
C LEU A 248 -8.61 5.97 4.50
N GLN A 249 -8.28 6.90 3.62
CA GLN A 249 -9.21 7.52 2.69
C GLN A 249 -8.94 6.99 1.29
N SER A 250 -9.89 6.25 0.73
CA SER A 250 -9.83 5.74 -0.65
C SER A 250 -10.94 6.35 -1.50
N LEU A 251 -10.78 6.29 -2.81
CA LEU A 251 -11.82 6.70 -3.74
C LEU A 251 -12.74 5.51 -4.03
N GLN A 252 -14.06 5.76 -4.06
CA GLN A 252 -15.07 4.77 -4.38
C GLN A 252 -16.06 5.32 -5.39
N ALA A 253 -16.50 4.49 -6.33
CA ALA A 253 -17.57 4.81 -7.27
C ALA A 253 -18.92 4.61 -6.58
N VAL A 254 -19.43 5.68 -6.01
CA VAL A 254 -20.68 5.68 -5.22
C VAL A 254 -21.87 5.85 -6.15
N THR A 255 -22.91 5.04 -5.96
CA THR A 255 -24.15 5.08 -6.74
C THR A 255 -25.28 5.74 -5.96
N PHE A 256 -25.99 6.63 -6.64
CA PHE A 256 -27.16 7.33 -6.12
C PHE A 256 -28.42 6.90 -6.87
N ASP A 257 -29.50 6.65 -6.15
CA ASP A 257 -30.78 6.18 -6.68
C ASP A 257 -31.60 7.33 -7.27
N GLY A 258 -31.82 7.31 -8.58
CA GLY A 258 -32.60 8.30 -9.31
C GLY A 258 -34.12 8.08 -9.27
N GLN A 259 -34.59 6.97 -8.69
CA GLN A 259 -36.01 6.60 -8.65
C GLN A 259 -36.61 6.36 -10.05
N LYS A 260 -37.97 6.26 -10.15
CA LYS A 260 -38.64 5.69 -11.33
C LYS A 260 -38.48 6.41 -12.67
N ARG A 261 -38.15 7.71 -12.69
CA ARG A 261 -38.06 8.51 -13.94
C ARG A 261 -36.72 9.18 -14.15
N ILE A 262 -35.90 9.20 -13.10
CA ILE A 262 -34.61 9.83 -13.10
C ILE A 262 -33.56 8.71 -13.09
N GLN A 263 -32.55 8.81 -13.88
CA GLN A 263 -31.50 7.80 -13.92
C GLN A 263 -30.66 7.79 -12.65
N ASN A 264 -30.19 6.62 -12.27
CA ASN A 264 -29.15 6.51 -11.26
C ASN A 264 -27.89 7.25 -11.73
N THR A 265 -27.16 7.79 -10.79
CA THR A 265 -25.91 8.48 -11.04
C THR A 265 -24.78 7.88 -10.23
N THR A 266 -23.56 8.10 -10.67
CA THR A 266 -22.36 7.70 -9.93
C THR A 266 -21.36 8.84 -9.87
N ALA A 267 -20.62 8.92 -8.77
CA ALA A 267 -19.50 9.83 -8.60
C ALA A 267 -18.33 9.10 -7.93
N LEU A 268 -17.10 9.50 -8.23
CA LEU A 268 -15.92 9.00 -7.55
C LEU A 268 -15.64 9.85 -6.32
N LEU A 269 -16.01 9.34 -5.15
CA LEU A 269 -15.97 10.07 -3.90
C LEU A 269 -14.97 9.48 -2.90
N PRO A 270 -14.34 10.33 -2.05
CA PRO A 270 -13.52 9.85 -0.97
C PRO A 270 -14.36 9.18 0.11
N ARG A 271 -13.90 8.03 0.60
CA ARG A 271 -14.50 7.29 1.71
C ARG A 271 -13.44 6.89 2.72
N MET A 272 -13.77 7.09 4.00
CA MET A 272 -12.92 6.67 5.10
C MET A 272 -13.17 5.21 5.46
N SER A 273 -12.11 4.48 5.75
CA SER A 273 -12.17 3.12 6.28
C SER A 273 -11.08 2.89 7.33
N GLU A 274 -11.40 2.06 8.32
CA GLU A 274 -10.43 1.59 9.29
C GLU A 274 -9.97 0.19 8.90
N LYS A 275 -8.66 -0.04 8.93
CA LYS A 275 -8.03 -1.33 8.61
C LYS A 275 -7.00 -1.67 9.67
N SER A 276 -6.81 -2.96 9.91
CA SER A 276 -5.81 -3.46 10.84
C SER A 276 -5.05 -4.63 10.21
N SER A 277 -3.74 -4.69 10.46
CA SER A 277 -2.87 -5.79 10.07
C SER A 277 -2.02 -6.22 11.27
N THR A 278 -1.88 -7.54 11.46
CA THR A 278 -1.10 -8.15 12.56
C THR A 278 -0.08 -9.17 12.07
N ASP A 279 0.23 -9.18 10.78
CA ASP A 279 0.97 -10.25 10.13
C ASP A 279 2.50 -10.12 10.27
N ILE A 280 2.98 -9.17 11.09
CA ILE A 280 4.40 -8.95 11.27
C ILE A 280 4.85 -9.53 12.60
N VAL A 281 5.83 -10.44 12.52
CA VAL A 281 6.54 -10.95 13.68
C VAL A 281 8.01 -10.51 13.58
N VAL A 282 8.43 -9.71 14.53
CA VAL A 282 9.85 -9.35 14.69
C VAL A 282 10.52 -10.38 15.57
N ARG A 283 11.59 -10.99 15.08
CA ARG A 283 12.44 -11.90 15.84
C ARG A 283 13.84 -11.33 15.95
N TRP A 284 14.40 -11.41 17.14
CA TRP A 284 15.81 -11.11 17.36
C TRP A 284 16.47 -12.24 18.10
N GLU A 285 17.76 -12.40 17.84
CA GLU A 285 18.57 -13.44 18.39
C GLU A 285 19.93 -12.86 18.69
N PHE A 286 20.40 -13.01 19.93
CA PHE A 286 21.77 -12.70 20.26
C PHE A 286 22.66 -13.78 19.66
N LEU A 287 23.62 -13.35 18.88
CA LEU A 287 24.65 -14.21 18.32
C LEU A 287 25.99 -13.81 18.92
N GLY A 288 26.64 -14.77 19.53
CA GLY A 288 28.00 -14.67 20.02
C GLY A 288 29.00 -15.24 19.04
N SER A 289 30.22 -15.40 19.51
CA SER A 289 31.26 -16.17 18.84
C SER A 289 32.00 -17.04 19.87
N LEU A 290 32.38 -18.23 19.45
CA LEU A 290 33.28 -19.09 20.18
C LEU A 290 34.63 -19.07 19.52
N LYS A 291 35.70 -18.85 20.31
CA LYS A 291 37.07 -18.94 19.86
C LYS A 291 37.81 -19.96 20.74
N ILE A 292 38.32 -20.98 20.11
CA ILE A 292 39.14 -22.03 20.76
C ILE A 292 40.58 -21.81 20.33
N MET A 293 41.51 -21.91 21.28
CA MET A 293 42.94 -21.92 21.01
C MET A 293 43.54 -23.27 21.47
N LYS A 294 44.08 -24.03 20.55
CA LYS A 294 44.79 -25.26 20.85
C LYS A 294 46.31 -25.00 20.84
N VAL A 295 46.94 -25.34 21.94
CA VAL A 295 48.39 -25.20 22.12
C VAL A 295 49.02 -26.51 22.61
N GLY A 296 50.29 -26.71 22.25
CA GLY A 296 51.10 -27.80 22.79
C GLY A 296 51.69 -27.48 24.16
N GLU A 297 52.52 -28.41 24.68
CA GLU A 297 53.13 -28.30 26.01
C GLU A 297 54.05 -27.06 26.13
N ASN A 298 54.71 -26.66 25.06
CA ASN A 298 55.56 -25.47 25.03
C ASN A 298 54.83 -24.20 24.57
N ARG A 299 53.47 -24.21 24.58
CA ARG A 299 52.61 -23.14 24.14
C ARG A 299 52.66 -22.81 22.61
N GLU A 300 53.25 -23.70 21.82
CA GLU A 300 53.19 -23.61 20.36
C GLU A 300 51.75 -23.80 19.86
N ALA A 301 51.38 -23.05 18.82
CA ALA A 301 50.09 -23.15 18.18
C ALA A 301 49.90 -24.47 17.42
N LEU A 302 48.81 -25.20 17.66
CA LEU A 302 48.57 -26.50 17.05
C LEU A 302 47.46 -26.42 16.01
N LYS A 303 47.83 -26.67 14.75
CA LYS A 303 46.96 -26.78 13.62
C LYS A 303 46.30 -28.16 13.54
N GLY A 304 45.08 -28.23 13.03
CA GLY A 304 44.40 -29.48 12.62
C GLY A 304 43.65 -30.19 13.75
N ALA A 305 43.58 -29.64 14.97
CA ALA A 305 42.64 -30.12 15.97
C ALA A 305 41.21 -29.85 15.51
N VAL A 306 40.32 -30.86 15.59
CA VAL A 306 38.91 -30.72 15.26
C VAL A 306 38.08 -30.78 16.53
N PHE A 307 37.23 -29.77 16.70
CA PHE A 307 36.32 -29.69 17.83
C PHE A 307 34.89 -29.79 17.34
N GLU A 308 34.06 -30.60 18.00
CA GLU A 308 32.63 -30.63 17.87
C GLU A 308 32.01 -29.67 18.88
N VAL A 309 31.11 -28.80 18.44
CA VAL A 309 30.34 -27.86 19.27
C VAL A 309 28.90 -28.24 19.18
N VAL A 310 28.27 -28.60 20.29
CA VAL A 310 26.87 -29.03 20.36
C VAL A 310 26.15 -28.22 21.42
N SER A 311 24.95 -27.69 21.09
CA SER A 311 24.09 -27.04 22.09
C SER A 311 23.53 -28.06 23.06
N GLU A 312 23.32 -27.68 24.32
CA GLU A 312 22.79 -28.53 25.36
C GLU A 312 21.45 -29.20 24.99
N ASN A 313 20.60 -28.51 24.25
CA ASN A 313 19.33 -29.02 23.73
C ASN A 313 19.45 -29.85 22.44
N GLY A 314 20.65 -29.96 21.86
CA GLY A 314 20.94 -30.76 20.68
C GLY A 314 20.53 -30.12 19.33
N ASP A 315 19.93 -28.95 19.34
CA ASP A 315 19.42 -28.27 18.09
C ASP A 315 20.53 -27.72 17.20
N PHE A 316 21.74 -27.56 17.74
CA PHE A 316 22.90 -27.05 17.03
C PHE A 316 24.07 -28.03 17.18
N ARG A 317 24.72 -28.36 16.06
CA ARG A 317 25.95 -29.16 16.00
C ARG A 317 26.82 -28.67 14.86
N GLN A 318 28.08 -28.36 15.14
CA GLN A 318 29.06 -27.95 14.13
C GLN A 318 30.48 -28.37 14.52
N GLU A 319 31.27 -28.77 13.52
CA GLU A 319 32.70 -29.04 13.67
C GLU A 319 33.50 -27.80 13.26
N ILE A 320 34.55 -27.52 14.00
CA ILE A 320 35.49 -26.43 13.72
C ILE A 320 36.93 -26.96 13.86
N THR A 321 37.81 -26.49 12.97
CA THR A 321 39.20 -26.96 12.92
C THR A 321 40.16 -25.81 13.21
N THR A 322 41.25 -26.08 13.96
CA THR A 322 42.28 -25.08 14.23
C THR A 322 43.15 -24.83 13.00
N THR A 323 43.39 -23.53 12.74
CA THR A 323 44.24 -23.04 11.67
C THR A 323 45.73 -23.05 12.07
N GLU A 324 46.63 -22.53 11.21
CA GLU A 324 48.08 -22.44 11.46
C GLU A 324 48.45 -21.75 12.77
N ASN A 325 47.64 -20.84 13.24
CA ASN A 325 47.83 -20.12 14.50
C ASN A 325 47.15 -20.81 15.71
N GLY A 326 46.72 -22.07 15.57
CA GLY A 326 46.10 -22.87 16.62
C GLY A 326 44.67 -22.42 16.97
N ILE A 327 44.02 -21.56 16.16
CA ILE A 327 42.73 -20.99 16.47
C ILE A 327 41.64 -21.59 15.58
N ALA A 328 40.57 -22.05 16.23
CA ALA A 328 39.27 -22.34 15.60
C ALA A 328 38.24 -21.30 16.05
N THR A 329 37.45 -20.78 15.13
CA THR A 329 36.43 -19.73 15.42
C THR A 329 35.10 -20.15 14.85
N LEU A 330 34.07 -20.03 15.66
CA LEU A 330 32.67 -20.19 15.29
C LEU A 330 31.94 -18.87 15.53
N ASN A 331 31.50 -18.23 14.46
CA ASN A 331 30.78 -16.98 14.50
C ASN A 331 29.26 -17.21 14.38
N LYS A 332 28.48 -16.24 14.77
CA LYS A 332 26.99 -16.28 14.73
C LYS A 332 26.40 -17.44 15.53
N LEU A 333 26.99 -17.73 16.68
CA LEU A 333 26.54 -18.76 17.58
C LEU A 333 25.41 -18.20 18.46
N PRO A 334 24.19 -18.81 18.47
CA PRO A 334 23.13 -18.39 19.39
C PRO A 334 23.59 -18.41 20.84
N ILE A 335 23.10 -17.49 21.68
CA ILE A 335 23.43 -17.52 23.10
C ILE A 335 22.81 -18.75 23.75
N GLY A 336 23.62 -19.50 24.47
CA GLY A 336 23.20 -20.75 25.14
C GLY A 336 24.36 -21.45 25.79
N THR A 337 24.09 -22.63 26.31
CA THR A 337 25.09 -23.57 26.82
C THR A 337 25.51 -24.54 25.74
N TYR A 338 26.80 -24.70 25.58
CA TYR A 338 27.40 -25.56 24.56
C TYR A 338 28.40 -26.51 25.19
N VAL A 339 28.39 -27.74 24.72
CA VAL A 339 29.44 -28.72 24.98
C VAL A 339 30.44 -28.63 23.79
N VAL A 340 31.70 -28.45 24.12
CA VAL A 340 32.81 -28.44 23.15
C VAL A 340 33.65 -29.64 23.42
N LYS A 341 33.80 -30.50 22.42
CA LYS A 341 34.60 -31.75 22.53
C LYS A 341 35.64 -31.84 21.42
N GLU A 342 36.87 -32.10 21.75
CA GLU A 342 37.88 -32.45 20.75
C GLU A 342 37.56 -33.86 20.22
N ILE A 343 37.36 -33.97 18.91
CA ILE A 343 37.03 -35.21 18.22
C ILE A 343 38.18 -35.71 17.35
N GLN A 344 39.17 -34.86 17.07
CA GLN A 344 40.41 -35.23 16.37
C GLN A 344 41.57 -34.42 16.93
N ALA A 345 42.63 -35.07 17.35
CA ALA A 345 43.87 -34.43 17.78
C ALA A 345 44.67 -33.90 16.58
N PRO A 346 45.51 -32.86 16.78
CA PRO A 346 46.50 -32.42 15.81
C PRO A 346 47.50 -33.56 15.48
N GLU A 347 48.12 -33.46 14.30
CA GLU A 347 49.16 -34.40 13.89
C GLU A 347 50.28 -34.47 14.93
N GLY A 348 50.68 -35.69 15.35
CA GLY A 348 51.67 -35.93 16.37
C GLY A 348 51.18 -35.84 17.82
N TYR A 349 49.93 -35.61 18.06
CA TYR A 349 49.27 -35.51 19.39
C TYR A 349 48.21 -36.58 19.58
N VAL A 350 47.94 -36.92 20.85
CA VAL A 350 46.90 -37.87 21.22
C VAL A 350 45.63 -37.09 21.58
N LEU A 351 44.46 -37.67 21.25
CA LEU A 351 43.18 -37.08 21.56
C LEU A 351 42.99 -36.96 23.08
N ASP A 352 42.65 -35.78 23.57
CA ASP A 352 42.30 -35.56 24.98
C ASP A 352 40.88 -36.12 25.22
N PRO A 353 40.69 -37.10 26.09
CA PRO A 353 39.40 -37.73 26.32
C PRO A 353 38.48 -36.92 27.25
N THR A 354 38.91 -35.78 27.82
CA THR A 354 38.17 -34.97 28.79
C THR A 354 37.25 -33.94 28.15
#